data_a061ef87b32b7d986b71a0439b08cf62
#
_entry.id   a061ef87b32b7d986b71a0439b08cf62
#
_cell.length_a   1.000
_cell.length_b   1.000
_cell.length_c   1.000
_cell.angle_alpha   90.00
_cell.angle_beta   90.00
_cell.angle_gamma   90.00
#
_symmetry.space_group_name_H-M   'P 1'
#
loop_
_entity.id
_entity.type
_entity.pdbx_description
1 polymer ?
#
loop_
_entity_poly.entity_id
_entity_poly.type
_entity_poly.pdbx_seq_one_letter_code
_entity_poly.pdbx_strand_id
1 'polypeptide(L)'
;ITYSRRVKYGLIGVIIHEIGHIYFPMVVNSDERQWTWMDEGINSFLEYVAELEWEENYPAYRDDANILDYIPAYMTSANQVPIMTQSDSILQFGPNAYTKPAAALTVLRETVMGRELFDFAFREYAQRWKFKRPTPADFFRTMEDASGVDLDWFWRGWFYTTNHVDLAITDIRSYQLKSGDPHRDFPLDRAEAQRDKPA
;
A
#
# COMPACT_ATOMS: atom_id res chain seq x y z
N ILE A 1 -1.53 36.42 -5.65
CA ILE A 1 -2.35 35.50 -4.84
C ILE A 1 -1.45 34.36 -4.44
N THR A 2 -1.16 34.22 -3.15
CA THR A 2 -0.33 33.11 -2.62
C THR A 2 -1.30 32.03 -2.14
N TYR A 3 -1.32 30.91 -2.84
CA TYR A 3 -2.04 29.73 -2.38
C TYR A 3 -1.31 29.09 -1.20
N SER A 4 -2.04 28.58 -0.21
CA SER A 4 -1.42 27.77 0.85
C SER A 4 -0.83 26.48 0.24
N ARG A 5 0.20 25.92 0.87
CA ARG A 5 0.79 24.63 0.46
C ARG A 5 -0.28 23.56 0.28
N ARG A 6 -1.19 23.42 1.22
CA ARG A 6 -2.31 22.49 1.19
C ARG A 6 -3.19 22.65 -0.07
N VAL A 7 -3.54 23.88 -0.45
CA VAL A 7 -4.36 24.14 -1.63
C VAL A 7 -3.61 23.79 -2.92
N LYS A 8 -2.31 24.14 -2.98
CA LYS A 8 -1.47 23.83 -4.15
C LYS A 8 -1.40 22.32 -4.39
N TYR A 9 -0.96 21.56 -3.41
CA TYR A 9 -0.77 20.12 -3.55
C TYR A 9 -2.08 19.35 -3.67
N GLY A 10 -3.13 19.74 -2.94
CA GLY A 10 -4.45 19.16 -3.12
C GLY A 10 -5.02 19.37 -4.52
N LEU A 11 -4.78 20.53 -5.15
CA LEU A 11 -5.19 20.75 -6.54
C LEU A 11 -4.38 19.90 -7.52
N ILE A 12 -3.07 19.78 -7.30
CA ILE A 12 -2.20 18.94 -8.14
C ILE A 12 -2.61 17.47 -8.03
N GLY A 13 -2.85 16.96 -6.82
CA GLY A 13 -3.31 15.58 -6.59
C GLY A 13 -4.62 15.30 -7.34
N VAL A 14 -5.63 16.16 -7.19
CA VAL A 14 -6.90 16.00 -7.94
C VAL A 14 -6.66 15.98 -9.45
N ILE A 15 -5.80 16.86 -9.99
CA ILE A 15 -5.50 16.86 -11.44
C ILE A 15 -4.83 15.56 -11.87
N ILE A 16 -3.88 15.04 -11.09
CA ILE A 16 -3.22 13.76 -11.37
C ILE A 16 -4.25 12.61 -11.32
N HIS A 17 -5.11 12.61 -10.33
CA HIS A 17 -6.18 11.62 -10.15
C HIS A 17 -7.13 11.61 -11.36
N GLU A 18 -7.68 12.75 -11.73
CA GLU A 18 -8.63 12.86 -12.86
C GLU A 18 -7.98 12.51 -14.22
N ILE A 19 -6.70 12.83 -14.40
CA ILE A 19 -5.95 12.38 -15.58
C ILE A 19 -5.75 10.86 -15.55
N GLY A 20 -5.50 10.28 -14.41
CA GLY A 20 -5.36 8.83 -14.23
C GLY A 20 -6.58 8.05 -14.69
N HIS A 21 -7.78 8.58 -14.45
CA HIS A 21 -9.03 8.01 -14.91
C HIS A 21 -9.14 7.87 -16.44
N ILE A 22 -8.37 8.60 -17.22
CA ILE A 22 -8.29 8.40 -18.67
C ILE A 22 -7.82 6.97 -18.99
N TYR A 23 -6.98 6.38 -18.14
CA TYR A 23 -6.51 5.01 -18.29
C TYR A 23 -7.32 3.99 -17.47
N PHE A 24 -7.54 4.25 -16.20
CA PHE A 24 -8.35 3.46 -15.29
C PHE A 24 -9.50 4.32 -14.73
N PRO A 25 -10.79 4.11 -15.14
CA PRO A 25 -11.29 2.94 -15.84
C PRO A 25 -11.58 3.16 -17.36
N MET A 26 -11.10 4.21 -18.01
CA MET A 26 -11.53 4.49 -19.40
C MET A 26 -10.88 3.55 -20.43
N VAL A 27 -9.57 3.32 -20.38
CA VAL A 27 -8.87 2.41 -21.29
C VAL A 27 -8.94 0.97 -20.79
N VAL A 28 -8.68 0.72 -19.51
CA VAL A 28 -8.95 -0.56 -18.83
C VAL A 28 -10.19 -0.36 -17.98
N ASN A 29 -11.32 -0.83 -18.49
CA ASN A 29 -12.61 -0.58 -17.85
C ASN A 29 -12.82 -1.39 -16.58
N SER A 30 -13.80 -1.02 -15.76
CA SER A 30 -14.23 -1.76 -14.57
C SER A 30 -15.75 -1.68 -14.41
N ASP A 31 -16.33 -2.57 -13.60
CA ASP A 31 -17.69 -2.42 -13.11
C ASP A 31 -17.66 -1.65 -11.79
N GLU A 32 -17.57 -0.34 -11.87
CA GLU A 32 -17.46 0.55 -10.72
C GLU A 32 -18.65 0.46 -9.75
N ARG A 33 -19.81 0.07 -10.25
CA ARG A 33 -21.01 -0.15 -9.43
C ARG A 33 -20.92 -1.40 -8.58
N GLN A 34 -20.15 -2.38 -9.01
CA GLN A 34 -19.88 -3.59 -8.26
C GLN A 34 -18.59 -3.47 -7.45
N TRP A 35 -17.53 -2.92 -8.05
CA TRP A 35 -16.19 -2.91 -7.47
C TRP A 35 -15.52 -1.53 -7.66
N THR A 36 -15.97 -0.55 -6.90
CA THR A 36 -15.46 0.83 -6.96
C THR A 36 -13.94 0.92 -6.82
N TRP A 37 -13.33 0.02 -6.07
CA TRP A 37 -11.88 0.00 -5.88
C TRP A 37 -11.08 -0.24 -7.18
N MET A 38 -11.66 -0.88 -8.18
CA MET A 38 -10.99 -1.08 -9.48
C MET A 38 -10.94 0.19 -10.31
N ASP A 39 -11.81 1.13 -10.02
CA ASP A 39 -11.81 2.48 -10.54
C ASP A 39 -10.95 3.37 -9.62
N GLU A 40 -11.45 3.73 -8.49
CA GLU A 40 -10.88 4.72 -7.59
C GLU A 40 -9.61 4.24 -6.87
N GLY A 41 -9.59 2.98 -6.46
CA GLY A 41 -8.46 2.44 -5.69
C GLY A 41 -7.21 2.22 -6.52
N ILE A 42 -7.36 1.68 -7.74
CA ILE A 42 -6.25 1.55 -8.69
C ILE A 42 -5.74 2.93 -9.08
N ASN A 43 -6.65 3.87 -9.36
CA ASN A 43 -6.30 5.22 -9.74
C ASN A 43 -5.60 5.99 -8.60
N SER A 44 -6.08 5.86 -7.35
CA SER A 44 -5.42 6.46 -6.18
C SER A 44 -4.03 5.88 -5.92
N PHE A 45 -3.80 4.60 -6.21
CA PHE A 45 -2.46 4.02 -6.17
C PHE A 45 -1.53 4.66 -7.22
N LEU A 46 -2.02 4.85 -8.44
CA LEU A 46 -1.24 5.48 -9.51
C LEU A 46 -1.00 6.98 -9.25
N GLU A 47 -1.99 7.68 -8.69
CA GLU A 47 -1.85 9.05 -8.20
C GLU A 47 -0.68 9.14 -7.22
N TYR A 48 -0.67 8.28 -6.18
CA TYR A 48 0.39 8.23 -5.18
C TYR A 48 1.78 7.99 -5.81
N VAL A 49 1.88 7.05 -6.74
CA VAL A 49 3.15 6.78 -7.45
C VAL A 49 3.59 7.99 -8.27
N ALA A 50 2.67 8.63 -9.00
CA ALA A 50 2.97 9.80 -9.83
C ALA A 50 3.36 11.03 -9.00
N GLU A 51 2.74 11.21 -7.83
CA GLU A 51 3.09 12.28 -6.89
C GLU A 51 4.53 12.13 -6.37
N LEU A 52 4.94 10.91 -6.02
CA LEU A 52 6.30 10.62 -5.57
C LEU A 52 7.35 10.73 -6.67
N GLU A 53 7.00 10.41 -7.91
CA GLU A 53 7.87 10.62 -9.08
C GLU A 53 8.03 12.11 -9.41
N TRP A 54 7.01 12.91 -9.17
CA TRP A 54 7.08 14.36 -9.36
C TRP A 54 7.97 15.03 -8.32
N GLU A 55 7.77 14.71 -7.04
CA GLU A 55 8.46 15.32 -5.90
C GLU A 55 8.66 14.29 -4.79
N GLU A 56 9.91 13.92 -4.49
CA GLU A 56 10.27 12.83 -3.55
C GLU A 56 9.59 12.94 -2.17
N ASN A 57 9.33 14.16 -1.71
CA ASN A 57 8.63 14.44 -0.46
C ASN A 57 7.28 15.12 -0.73
N TYR A 58 6.53 14.61 -1.71
CA TYR A 58 5.21 15.16 -2.02
C TYR A 58 4.33 15.07 -0.77
N PRO A 59 3.80 16.20 -0.27
CA PRO A 59 2.99 16.18 0.92
C PRO A 59 1.63 15.56 0.61
N ALA A 60 1.30 14.48 1.28
CA ALA A 60 -0.04 13.92 1.18
C ALA A 60 -1.10 14.99 1.49
N TYR A 61 -2.27 14.84 0.87
CA TYR A 61 -3.41 15.77 1.02
C TYR A 61 -3.80 16.03 2.48
N ARG A 62 -3.45 15.12 3.38
CA ARG A 62 -3.75 15.19 4.82
C ARG A 62 -2.47 15.22 5.64
N ASP A 63 -1.91 16.41 5.82
CA ASP A 63 -0.90 16.72 6.84
C ASP A 63 0.41 15.92 6.78
N ASP A 64 1.02 15.82 5.59
CA ASP A 64 2.33 15.18 5.35
C ASP A 64 2.40 13.66 5.68
N ALA A 65 1.26 13.00 5.88
CA ALA A 65 1.20 11.57 6.17
C ALA A 65 1.20 10.72 4.89
N ASN A 66 2.06 9.70 4.87
CA ASN A 66 2.00 8.64 3.86
C ASN A 66 0.63 7.93 3.92
N ILE A 67 0.17 7.37 2.79
CA ILE A 67 -1.06 6.57 2.74
C ILE A 67 -1.10 5.47 3.80
N LEU A 68 0.06 4.91 4.16
CA LEU A 68 0.21 3.88 5.18
C LEU A 68 0.08 4.41 6.62
N ASP A 69 0.21 5.71 6.84
CA ASP A 69 0.15 6.30 8.19
C ASP A 69 -1.30 6.52 8.66
N TYR A 70 -2.23 6.79 7.75
CA TYR A 70 -3.63 7.04 8.12
C TYR A 70 -4.59 5.89 7.86
N ILE A 71 -4.21 4.89 7.06
CA ILE A 71 -5.08 3.73 6.80
C ILE A 71 -5.38 2.89 8.05
N PRO A 72 -4.49 2.76 9.07
CA PRO A 72 -4.78 1.99 10.28
C PRO A 72 -6.03 2.45 11.02
N ALA A 73 -6.34 3.76 11.00
CA ALA A 73 -7.55 4.29 11.62
C ALA A 73 -8.84 3.74 10.98
N TYR A 74 -8.82 3.53 9.66
CA TYR A 74 -9.93 2.86 8.96
C TYR A 74 -9.94 1.36 9.23
N MET A 75 -8.77 0.70 9.22
CA MET A 75 -8.67 -0.75 9.40
C MET A 75 -9.09 -1.22 10.79
N THR A 76 -9.13 -0.32 11.78
CA THR A 76 -9.63 -0.58 13.14
C THR A 76 -11.05 -0.06 13.38
N SER A 77 -11.67 0.55 12.38
CA SER A 77 -13.04 1.09 12.47
C SER A 77 -14.08 -0.03 12.56
N ALA A 78 -15.07 0.14 13.44
CA ALA A 78 -16.23 -0.75 13.54
C ALA A 78 -17.12 -0.74 12.28
N ASN A 79 -17.01 0.30 11.46
CA ASN A 79 -17.77 0.47 10.21
C ASN A 79 -16.95 0.04 8.98
N GLN A 80 -15.80 -0.59 9.20
CA GLN A 80 -15.02 -1.14 8.11
C GLN A 80 -15.78 -2.29 7.43
N VAL A 81 -15.74 -2.33 6.11
CA VAL A 81 -16.23 -3.45 5.30
C VAL A 81 -15.13 -3.92 4.35
N PRO A 82 -15.17 -5.17 3.83
CA PRO A 82 -14.21 -5.63 2.83
C PRO A 82 -14.13 -4.69 1.61
N ILE A 83 -12.96 -4.58 0.99
CA ILE A 83 -12.78 -3.82 -0.27
C ILE A 83 -13.73 -4.33 -1.36
N MET A 84 -13.99 -5.64 -1.37
CA MET A 84 -14.88 -6.31 -2.34
C MET A 84 -16.37 -6.03 -2.12
N THR A 85 -16.72 -5.21 -1.14
CA THR A 85 -18.12 -4.83 -0.89
C THR A 85 -18.68 -4.05 -2.07
N GLN A 86 -19.90 -4.38 -2.46
CA GLN A 86 -20.64 -3.68 -3.51
C GLN A 86 -20.84 -2.20 -3.11
N SER A 87 -20.70 -1.30 -4.07
CA SER A 87 -20.58 0.16 -3.87
C SER A 87 -21.67 0.78 -2.99
N ASP A 88 -22.93 0.39 -3.20
CA ASP A 88 -24.06 0.95 -2.43
C ASP A 88 -24.10 0.47 -0.96
N SER A 89 -23.28 -0.54 -0.62
CA SER A 89 -23.21 -1.12 0.72
C SER A 89 -21.98 -0.67 1.52
N ILE A 90 -21.15 0.20 0.96
CA ILE A 90 -19.94 0.70 1.63
C ILE A 90 -20.32 1.77 2.62
N LEU A 91 -20.03 1.55 3.92
CA LEU A 91 -20.37 2.48 5.00
C LEU A 91 -19.40 3.69 5.07
N GLN A 92 -18.13 3.47 4.81
CA GLN A 92 -17.09 4.52 4.77
C GLN A 92 -16.48 4.52 3.36
N PHE A 93 -17.10 5.21 2.43
CA PHE A 93 -16.83 5.12 1.00
C PHE A 93 -15.38 5.51 0.66
N GLY A 94 -14.94 6.70 1.04
CA GLY A 94 -13.58 7.18 0.73
C GLY A 94 -12.47 6.23 1.15
N PRO A 95 -12.38 5.85 2.44
CA PRO A 95 -11.35 4.91 2.88
C PRO A 95 -11.44 3.52 2.23
N ASN A 96 -12.64 3.03 1.93
CA ASN A 96 -12.83 1.71 1.34
C ASN A 96 -12.50 1.68 -0.16
N ALA A 97 -13.04 2.63 -0.91
CA ALA A 97 -12.93 2.65 -2.37
C ALA A 97 -11.56 3.17 -2.86
N TYR A 98 -10.98 4.13 -2.15
CA TYR A 98 -9.74 4.84 -2.53
C TYR A 98 -8.54 4.36 -1.72
N THR A 99 -8.57 4.63 -0.40
CA THR A 99 -7.36 4.59 0.43
C THR A 99 -6.88 3.17 0.73
N LYS A 100 -7.78 2.28 1.17
CA LYS A 100 -7.39 0.92 1.55
C LYS A 100 -6.86 0.11 0.36
N PRO A 101 -7.50 0.11 -0.82
CA PRO A 101 -6.95 -0.57 -1.99
C PRO A 101 -5.63 0.05 -2.46
N ALA A 102 -5.50 1.39 -2.45
CA ALA A 102 -4.24 2.04 -2.80
C ALA A 102 -3.12 1.67 -1.81
N ALA A 103 -3.40 1.63 -0.51
CA ALA A 103 -2.46 1.16 0.51
C ALA A 103 -2.08 -0.32 0.31
N ALA A 104 -3.04 -1.18 -0.01
CA ALA A 104 -2.78 -2.59 -0.32
C ALA A 104 -1.83 -2.73 -1.51
N LEU A 105 -2.08 -2.04 -2.61
CA LEU A 105 -1.22 -2.07 -3.80
C LEU A 105 0.17 -1.49 -3.52
N THR A 106 0.26 -0.46 -2.66
CA THR A 106 1.54 0.08 -2.21
C THR A 106 2.34 -0.94 -1.40
N VAL A 107 1.72 -1.63 -0.44
CA VAL A 107 2.37 -2.71 0.32
C VAL A 107 2.78 -3.85 -0.59
N LEU A 108 1.94 -4.22 -1.54
CA LEU A 108 2.24 -5.27 -2.51
C LEU A 108 3.48 -4.91 -3.35
N ARG A 109 3.54 -3.67 -3.85
CA ARG A 109 4.64 -3.14 -4.67
C ARG A 109 5.94 -3.00 -3.87
N GLU A 110 5.88 -2.36 -2.69
CA GLU A 110 7.09 -1.98 -1.95
C GLU A 110 7.66 -3.12 -1.10
N THR A 111 6.81 -4.03 -0.62
CA THR A 111 7.20 -5.00 0.41
C THR A 111 7.09 -6.44 -0.05
N VAL A 112 5.99 -6.83 -0.70
CA VAL A 112 5.70 -8.24 -1.00
C VAL A 112 6.38 -8.68 -2.29
N MET A 113 6.19 -7.97 -3.38
CA MET A 113 6.73 -8.33 -4.70
C MET A 113 8.04 -7.62 -5.03
N GLY A 114 8.23 -6.41 -4.50
CA GLY A 114 9.25 -5.48 -4.97
C GLY A 114 8.81 -4.73 -6.23
N ARG A 115 9.35 -3.51 -6.39
CA ARG A 115 8.92 -2.57 -7.44
C ARG A 115 9.01 -3.14 -8.85
N GLU A 116 10.14 -3.74 -9.20
CA GLU A 116 10.39 -4.23 -10.56
C GLU A 116 9.38 -5.29 -10.99
N LEU A 117 9.13 -6.27 -10.14
CA LEU A 117 8.23 -7.38 -10.43
C LEU A 117 6.76 -6.92 -10.43
N PHE A 118 6.38 -6.10 -9.46
CA PHE A 118 5.04 -5.53 -9.43
C PHE A 118 4.77 -4.68 -10.67
N ASP A 119 5.67 -3.75 -11.00
CA ASP A 119 5.50 -2.84 -12.14
C ASP A 119 5.46 -3.59 -13.47
N PHE A 120 6.20 -4.70 -13.58
CA PHE A 120 6.10 -5.61 -14.72
C PHE A 120 4.70 -6.25 -14.80
N ALA A 121 4.24 -6.87 -13.73
CA ALA A 121 2.94 -7.55 -13.70
C ALA A 121 1.78 -6.57 -13.92
N PHE A 122 1.87 -5.37 -13.35
CA PHE A 122 0.86 -4.35 -13.51
C PHE A 122 0.79 -3.80 -14.95
N ARG A 123 1.94 -3.66 -15.64
CA ARG A 123 1.97 -3.33 -17.08
C ARG A 123 1.35 -4.44 -17.92
N GLU A 124 1.60 -5.71 -17.59
CA GLU A 124 0.96 -6.85 -18.25
C GLU A 124 -0.56 -6.80 -18.07
N TYR A 125 -1.05 -6.49 -16.86
CA TYR A 125 -2.47 -6.27 -16.62
C TYR A 125 -3.02 -5.16 -17.52
N ALA A 126 -2.39 -3.99 -17.54
CA ALA A 126 -2.83 -2.86 -18.33
C ALA A 126 -2.86 -3.20 -19.84
N GLN A 127 -1.86 -3.91 -20.37
CA GLN A 127 -1.80 -4.30 -21.79
C GLN A 127 -2.80 -5.39 -22.15
N ARG A 128 -2.96 -6.39 -21.30
CA ARG A 128 -3.87 -7.53 -21.53
C ARG A 128 -5.33 -7.09 -21.53
N TRP A 129 -5.66 -6.11 -20.69
CA TRP A 129 -7.04 -5.70 -20.44
C TRP A 129 -7.43 -4.35 -21.07
N LYS A 130 -6.55 -3.68 -21.78
CA LYS A 130 -6.92 -2.46 -22.52
C LYS A 130 -8.10 -2.72 -23.46
N PHE A 131 -9.06 -1.79 -23.45
CA PHE A 131 -10.32 -1.86 -24.17
C PHE A 131 -11.22 -3.04 -23.82
N LYS A 132 -11.02 -3.61 -22.62
CA LYS A 132 -11.85 -4.67 -22.05
C LYS A 132 -12.31 -4.27 -20.64
N ARG A 133 -13.18 -5.09 -20.07
CA ARG A 133 -13.75 -4.88 -18.74
C ARG A 133 -13.41 -6.05 -17.81
N PRO A 134 -12.22 -6.08 -17.22
CA PRO A 134 -11.82 -7.11 -16.28
C PRO A 134 -12.63 -7.05 -14.98
N THR A 135 -12.74 -8.21 -14.35
CA THR A 135 -13.24 -8.39 -12.99
C THR A 135 -12.06 -8.35 -11.98
N PRO A 136 -12.32 -8.25 -10.66
CA PRO A 136 -11.29 -8.45 -9.65
C PRO A 136 -10.49 -9.75 -9.82
N ALA A 137 -11.15 -10.84 -10.15
CA ALA A 137 -10.49 -12.13 -10.39
C ALA A 137 -9.51 -12.07 -11.58
N ASP A 138 -9.84 -11.31 -12.60
CA ASP A 138 -8.96 -11.12 -13.76
C ASP A 138 -7.73 -10.31 -13.39
N PHE A 139 -7.89 -9.28 -12.53
CA PHE A 139 -6.77 -8.52 -11.99
C PHE A 139 -5.84 -9.43 -11.17
N PHE A 140 -6.39 -10.13 -10.17
CA PHE A 140 -5.61 -11.00 -9.28
C PHE A 140 -4.83 -12.05 -10.05
N ARG A 141 -5.50 -12.80 -10.93
CA ARG A 141 -4.86 -13.81 -11.78
C ARG A 141 -3.80 -13.23 -12.68
N THR A 142 -4.04 -12.05 -13.26
CA THR A 142 -3.04 -11.45 -14.15
C THR A 142 -1.78 -11.07 -13.38
N MET A 143 -1.92 -10.53 -12.16
CA MET A 143 -0.79 -10.21 -11.31
C MET A 143 0.01 -11.47 -10.94
N GLU A 144 -0.67 -12.56 -10.61
CA GLU A 144 -0.04 -13.85 -10.28
C GLU A 144 0.60 -14.53 -11.50
N ASP A 145 -0.12 -14.62 -12.62
CA ASP A 145 0.36 -15.21 -13.87
C ASP A 145 1.64 -14.50 -14.37
N ALA A 146 1.63 -13.16 -14.34
CA ALA A 146 2.74 -12.38 -14.84
C ALA A 146 3.95 -12.41 -13.90
N SER A 147 3.74 -12.45 -12.60
CA SER A 147 4.82 -12.45 -11.61
C SER A 147 5.34 -13.84 -11.25
N GLY A 148 4.50 -14.88 -11.43
CA GLY A 148 4.79 -16.24 -10.95
C GLY A 148 4.72 -16.36 -9.41
N VAL A 149 4.15 -15.39 -8.72
CA VAL A 149 4.02 -15.36 -7.25
C VAL A 149 2.61 -15.74 -6.86
N ASP A 150 2.47 -16.66 -5.88
CA ASP A 150 1.20 -16.96 -5.26
C ASP A 150 0.82 -15.84 -4.28
N LEU A 151 -0.25 -15.12 -4.60
CA LEU A 151 -0.76 -13.97 -3.86
C LEU A 151 -2.17 -14.22 -3.27
N ASP A 152 -2.69 -15.43 -3.33
CA ASP A 152 -4.02 -15.77 -2.82
C ASP A 152 -4.22 -15.33 -1.36
N TRP A 153 -3.19 -15.52 -0.52
CA TRP A 153 -3.21 -15.09 0.87
C TRP A 153 -3.34 -13.57 1.02
N PHE A 154 -2.67 -12.81 0.13
CA PHE A 154 -2.68 -11.35 0.13
C PHE A 154 -4.05 -10.82 -0.28
N TRP A 155 -4.57 -11.30 -1.42
CA TRP A 155 -5.89 -10.92 -1.91
C TRP A 155 -6.98 -11.24 -0.88
N ARG A 156 -6.94 -12.44 -0.31
CA ARG A 156 -7.89 -12.86 0.74
C ARG A 156 -7.85 -11.93 1.94
N GLY A 157 -6.68 -11.62 2.46
CA GLY A 157 -6.49 -10.76 3.63
C GLY A 157 -6.95 -9.33 3.39
N TRP A 158 -6.44 -8.69 2.35
CA TRP A 158 -6.69 -7.28 2.09
C TRP A 158 -8.05 -6.98 1.49
N PHE A 159 -8.51 -7.77 0.53
CA PHE A 159 -9.69 -7.44 -0.27
C PHE A 159 -10.98 -8.09 0.23
N TYR A 160 -10.91 -9.32 0.74
CA TYR A 160 -12.10 -10.09 1.12
C TYR A 160 -12.42 -10.05 2.61
N THR A 161 -11.52 -9.58 3.47
CA THR A 161 -11.74 -9.52 4.91
C THR A 161 -11.50 -8.12 5.48
N THR A 162 -11.92 -7.94 6.74
CA THR A 162 -11.61 -6.76 7.55
C THR A 162 -10.56 -7.05 8.63
N ASN A 163 -9.98 -8.23 8.60
CA ASN A 163 -8.95 -8.62 9.56
C ASN A 163 -7.68 -7.80 9.35
N HIS A 164 -6.95 -7.58 10.41
CA HIS A 164 -5.63 -6.94 10.40
C HIS A 164 -4.69 -7.69 11.32
N VAL A 165 -3.40 -7.50 11.11
CA VAL A 165 -2.34 -8.05 11.98
C VAL A 165 -1.88 -6.94 12.89
N ASP A 166 -1.78 -7.25 14.18
CA ASP A 166 -1.22 -6.38 15.21
C ASP A 166 0.01 -7.07 15.79
N LEU A 167 1.17 -6.43 15.64
CA LEU A 167 2.46 -6.96 16.09
C LEU A 167 3.06 -5.99 17.08
N ALA A 168 3.43 -6.50 18.25
CA ALA A 168 4.13 -5.74 19.28
C ALA A 168 5.43 -6.45 19.69
N ILE A 169 6.51 -5.70 19.90
CA ILE A 169 7.71 -6.19 20.56
C ILE A 169 7.48 -6.07 22.06
N THR A 170 7.27 -7.18 22.73
CA THR A 170 6.98 -7.22 24.18
C THR A 170 8.23 -7.36 25.03
N ASP A 171 9.33 -7.89 24.48
CA ASP A 171 10.60 -8.05 25.18
C ASP A 171 11.75 -8.11 24.18
N ILE A 172 12.87 -7.52 24.52
CA ILE A 172 14.14 -7.60 23.79
C ILE A 172 15.20 -8.07 24.77
N ARG A 173 15.84 -9.20 24.46
CA ARG A 173 16.94 -9.73 25.25
C ARG A 173 18.21 -9.83 24.42
N SER A 174 19.27 -9.24 24.92
CA SER A 174 20.60 -9.39 24.35
C SER A 174 21.32 -10.58 25.01
N TYR A 175 21.87 -11.45 24.20
CA TYR A 175 22.66 -12.59 24.67
C TYR A 175 24.07 -12.49 24.11
N GLN A 176 25.05 -12.55 25.00
CA GLN A 176 26.44 -12.73 24.59
C GLN A 176 26.75 -14.24 24.55
N LEU A 177 27.00 -14.75 23.36
CA LEU A 177 27.47 -16.12 23.22
C LEU A 177 28.97 -16.17 23.55
N LYS A 178 29.32 -16.86 24.62
CA LYS A 178 30.70 -17.22 24.92
C LYS A 178 31.00 -18.55 24.25
N SER A 179 31.81 -18.53 23.21
CA SER A 179 32.21 -19.73 22.48
C SER A 179 33.27 -20.54 23.23
N GLY A 180 33.88 -19.98 24.24
CA GLY A 180 35.07 -20.52 24.90
C GLY A 180 36.34 -20.35 24.07
N ASP A 181 36.26 -19.77 22.90
CA ASP A 181 37.39 -19.46 22.03
C ASP A 181 37.65 -17.94 22.09
N PRO A 182 38.76 -17.49 22.71
CA PRO A 182 39.07 -16.08 22.87
C PRO A 182 39.23 -15.32 21.53
N HIS A 183 39.44 -16.04 20.42
CA HIS A 183 39.54 -15.47 19.08
C HIS A 183 38.17 -15.28 18.35
N ARG A 184 37.13 -15.90 18.89
CA ARG A 184 35.75 -15.79 18.36
C ARG A 184 34.83 -14.93 19.22
N ASP A 185 35.19 -14.71 20.46
CA ASP A 185 34.44 -13.82 21.34
C ASP A 185 34.77 -12.37 20.99
N PHE A 186 33.98 -11.78 20.11
CA PHE A 186 34.13 -10.37 19.74
C PHE A 186 33.97 -9.50 20.97
N PRO A 187 34.88 -8.51 21.20
CA PRO A 187 34.67 -7.54 22.26
C PRO A 187 33.41 -6.73 21.94
N LEU A 188 32.50 -6.63 22.93
CA LEU A 188 31.38 -5.69 22.86
C LEU A 188 31.93 -4.30 22.55
N ASP A 189 31.21 -3.57 21.69
CA ASP A 189 31.54 -2.19 21.40
C ASP A 189 31.70 -1.42 22.72
N ARG A 190 32.77 -0.62 22.86
CA ARG A 190 33.08 0.12 24.10
C ARG A 190 31.92 0.97 24.60
N ALA A 191 30.99 1.38 23.72
CA ALA A 191 29.81 2.12 24.04
C ALA A 191 28.75 1.29 24.77
N GLU A 192 28.62 -0.01 24.51
CA GLU A 192 27.69 -0.92 25.22
C GLU A 192 28.28 -1.35 26.56
N ALA A 193 29.58 -1.59 26.65
CA ALA A 193 30.23 -1.97 27.89
C ALA A 193 30.18 -0.88 28.99
N GLN A 194 29.90 0.36 28.63
CA GLN A 194 29.75 1.46 29.60
C GLN A 194 28.33 1.62 30.13
N ARG A 195 27.31 1.09 29.44
CA ARG A 195 25.91 1.19 29.89
C ARG A 195 25.54 0.20 31.00
N ASP A 196 26.27 -0.88 31.11
CA ASP A 196 25.99 -1.98 32.07
C ASP A 196 26.83 -1.91 33.36
N LYS A 197 27.50 -0.79 33.64
CA LYS A 197 28.15 -0.58 34.94
C LYS A 197 27.13 -0.03 35.94
N PRO A 198 26.78 -0.79 37.01
CA PRO A 198 26.00 -0.23 38.09
C PRO A 198 26.73 0.95 38.74
N ALA A 199 25.95 1.99 39.08
CA ALA A 199 26.43 3.21 39.73
C ALA A 199 26.96 2.92 41.14
#